data_787955f96b9ca4b8ca63a4ef88eb6898
#
_entry.id   787955f96b9ca4b8ca63a4ef88eb6898
#
_cell.length_a   1.000
_cell.length_b   1.000
_cell.length_c   1.000
_cell.angle_alpha   90.00
_cell.angle_beta   90.00
_cell.angle_gamma   90.00
#
_symmetry.space_group_name_H-M   'P 1'
#
loop_
_entity.id
_entity.type
_entity.pdbx_description
1 polymer ?
#
loop_
_entity_poly.entity_id
_entity_poly.type
_entity_poly.pdbx_seq_one_letter_code
_entity_poly.pdbx_strand_id
1 'polypeptide(L)'
;MSGQRRTYDRGMPDPSSSDAGAGAVLRERPEIDERYKWNLTSIFPDWEAWDAAYAQLDGLIGEFALLQGTLARGGAELLAALQLRDRIGQLEYKVWYFASLWYDQDQRDNTANAKRQRVQILFAKAAQAAAWFDPELLTIPLATVQGWLAASASLA
;
A
#
# COMPACT_ATOMS: atom_id res chain seq x y z
N MET A 1 -46.56 -4.82 49.62
CA MET A 1 -45.97 -4.93 48.25
C MET A 1 -44.46 -4.99 48.42
N SER A 2 -43.92 -6.19 48.40
CA SER A 2 -42.52 -6.48 48.74
C SER A 2 -41.68 -6.52 47.43
N GLY A 3 -40.79 -5.56 47.24
CA GLY A 3 -39.91 -5.48 46.08
C GLY A 3 -38.60 -6.25 46.36
N GLN A 4 -38.45 -7.42 45.75
CA GLN A 4 -37.19 -8.19 45.76
C GLN A 4 -36.18 -7.49 44.86
N ARG A 5 -35.10 -6.98 45.45
CA ARG A 5 -33.87 -6.55 44.71
C ARG A 5 -33.07 -7.83 44.37
N ARG A 6 -32.95 -8.15 43.08
CA ARG A 6 -31.98 -9.14 42.59
C ARG A 6 -30.58 -8.52 42.68
N THR A 7 -29.76 -9.02 43.58
CA THR A 7 -28.33 -8.77 43.60
C THR A 7 -27.68 -9.64 42.53
N TYR A 8 -27.14 -9.02 41.50
CA TYR A 8 -26.23 -9.67 40.53
C TYR A 8 -24.87 -9.82 41.22
N ASP A 9 -24.62 -10.99 41.75
CA ASP A 9 -23.28 -11.40 42.18
C ASP A 9 -22.50 -11.79 40.91
N ARG A 10 -21.72 -10.83 40.35
CA ARG A 10 -20.68 -11.07 39.38
C ARG A 10 -19.45 -11.51 40.17
N GLY A 11 -19.25 -12.81 40.31
CA GLY A 11 -17.97 -13.36 40.74
C GLY A 11 -16.86 -12.82 39.87
N MET A 12 -16.20 -11.73 40.29
CA MET A 12 -14.92 -11.34 39.72
C MET A 12 -13.90 -12.43 40.06
N PRO A 13 -13.11 -12.93 39.10
CA PRO A 13 -12.01 -13.81 39.40
C PRO A 13 -11.01 -13.06 40.30
N ASP A 14 -10.56 -13.71 41.34
CA ASP A 14 -9.58 -13.25 42.32
C ASP A 14 -8.29 -12.82 41.58
N PRO A 15 -7.84 -11.57 41.72
CA PRO A 15 -6.61 -11.09 41.07
C PRO A 15 -5.33 -11.69 41.69
N SER A 16 -5.45 -12.56 42.68
CA SER A 16 -4.29 -13.19 43.34
C SER A 16 -3.90 -14.56 42.74
N SER A 17 -4.59 -15.08 41.74
CA SER A 17 -4.07 -16.21 40.95
C SER A 17 -2.98 -15.68 39.99
N SER A 18 -1.82 -15.41 40.55
CA SER A 18 -0.58 -15.27 39.80
C SER A 18 -0.15 -16.65 39.27
N ASP A 19 -0.89 -17.12 38.26
CA ASP A 19 -0.28 -17.97 37.26
C ASP A 19 0.62 -17.00 36.43
N ALA A 20 1.80 -16.72 37.00
CA ALA A 20 2.88 -16.02 36.30
C ALA A 20 3.24 -16.91 35.12
N GLY A 21 2.55 -16.69 34.02
CA GLY A 21 2.63 -17.44 32.80
C GLY A 21 4.09 -17.68 32.45
N ALA A 22 4.44 -18.93 32.29
CA ALA A 22 5.61 -19.30 31.52
C ALA A 22 5.66 -18.37 30.32
N GLY A 23 6.66 -17.46 30.30
CA GLY A 23 6.74 -16.36 29.33
C GLY A 23 6.44 -16.94 27.94
N ALA A 24 5.52 -16.34 27.23
CA ALA A 24 5.12 -16.82 25.91
C ALA A 24 6.38 -17.03 25.09
N VAL A 25 6.76 -18.30 24.88
CA VAL A 25 7.92 -18.64 24.05
C VAL A 25 7.59 -18.15 22.67
N LEU A 26 8.32 -17.11 22.22
CA LEU A 26 8.20 -16.60 20.86
C LEU A 26 8.58 -17.74 19.92
N ARG A 27 7.62 -18.23 19.16
CA ARG A 27 7.86 -19.27 18.15
C ARG A 27 8.55 -18.67 16.96
N GLU A 28 9.51 -19.40 16.41
CA GLU A 28 10.10 -19.06 15.12
C GLU A 28 9.09 -19.36 13.99
N ARG A 29 9.17 -18.58 12.89
CA ARG A 29 8.24 -18.72 11.76
C ARG A 29 8.09 -20.17 11.24
N PRO A 30 9.16 -20.99 11.13
CA PRO A 30 9.03 -22.38 10.72
C PRO A 30 8.17 -23.24 11.65
N GLU A 31 8.06 -22.87 12.93
CA GLU A 31 7.31 -23.59 13.96
C GLU A 31 5.81 -23.26 13.95
N ILE A 32 5.41 -22.26 13.16
CA ILE A 32 4.01 -21.84 13.02
C ILE A 32 3.38 -22.68 11.90
N ASP A 33 2.20 -23.25 12.16
CA ASP A 33 1.42 -24.00 11.16
C ASP A 33 1.10 -23.09 9.96
N GLU A 34 1.22 -23.64 8.73
CA GLU A 34 1.02 -22.91 7.47
C GLU A 34 -0.36 -22.24 7.37
N ARG A 35 -1.40 -22.80 7.98
CA ARG A 35 -2.76 -22.22 8.01
C ARG A 35 -2.83 -20.85 8.70
N TYR A 36 -1.83 -20.50 9.50
CA TYR A 36 -1.73 -19.21 10.18
C TYR A 36 -0.72 -18.26 9.52
N LYS A 37 -0.15 -18.66 8.39
CA LYS A 37 0.78 -17.83 7.61
C LYS A 37 0.06 -17.23 6.41
N TRP A 38 0.39 -16.00 6.09
CA TRP A 38 -0.09 -15.39 4.85
C TRP A 38 0.65 -15.97 3.65
N ASN A 39 -0.11 -16.30 2.60
CA ASN A 39 0.48 -16.66 1.31
C ASN A 39 0.80 -15.39 0.51
N LEU A 40 2.02 -14.87 0.68
CA LEU A 40 2.48 -13.67 0.00
C LEU A 40 2.92 -13.94 -1.45
N THR A 41 3.06 -15.20 -1.86
CA THR A 41 3.44 -15.54 -3.23
C THR A 41 2.35 -15.16 -4.26
N SER A 42 1.14 -14.85 -3.81
CA SER A 42 0.08 -14.28 -4.65
C SER A 42 0.37 -12.83 -5.09
N ILE A 43 1.27 -12.10 -4.37
CA ILE A 43 1.68 -10.74 -4.73
C ILE A 43 2.95 -10.81 -5.57
N PHE A 44 4.02 -11.44 -5.06
CA PHE A 44 5.23 -11.79 -5.77
C PHE A 44 5.71 -13.18 -5.35
N PRO A 45 6.23 -14.00 -6.26
CA PRO A 45 6.68 -15.36 -5.93
C PRO A 45 7.85 -15.35 -4.93
N ASP A 46 8.71 -14.36 -5.00
CA ASP A 46 9.93 -14.22 -4.21
C ASP A 46 10.44 -12.77 -4.17
N TRP A 47 11.55 -12.56 -3.46
CA TRP A 47 12.21 -11.28 -3.37
C TRP A 47 12.90 -10.82 -4.66
N GLU A 48 13.28 -11.73 -5.56
CA GLU A 48 13.87 -11.38 -6.86
C GLU A 48 12.82 -10.73 -7.77
N ALA A 49 11.62 -11.31 -7.83
CA ALA A 49 10.49 -10.72 -8.54
C ALA A 49 10.07 -9.37 -7.94
N TRP A 50 10.15 -9.24 -6.61
CA TRP A 50 9.89 -7.96 -5.94
C TRP A 50 10.96 -6.92 -6.29
N ASP A 51 12.26 -7.27 -6.29
CA ASP A 51 13.34 -6.34 -6.66
C ASP A 51 13.20 -5.87 -8.13
N ALA A 52 12.81 -6.76 -9.03
CA ALA A 52 12.50 -6.41 -10.42
C ALA A 52 11.32 -5.43 -10.52
N ALA A 53 10.23 -5.67 -9.77
CA ALA A 53 9.08 -4.79 -9.71
C ALA A 53 9.41 -3.42 -9.09
N TYR A 54 10.27 -3.39 -8.07
CA TYR A 54 10.78 -2.16 -7.48
C TYR A 54 11.56 -1.31 -8.50
N ALA A 55 12.46 -1.95 -9.26
CA ALA A 55 13.22 -1.27 -10.31
C ALA A 55 12.32 -0.77 -11.45
N GLN A 56 11.30 -1.56 -11.83
CA GLN A 56 10.30 -1.16 -12.81
C GLN A 56 9.52 0.08 -12.32
N LEU A 57 9.08 0.08 -11.06
CA LEU A 57 8.37 1.20 -10.46
C LEU A 57 9.23 2.48 -10.48
N ASP A 58 10.51 2.38 -10.13
CA ASP A 58 11.44 3.51 -10.18
C ASP A 58 11.59 4.09 -11.59
N GLY A 59 11.64 3.22 -12.61
CA GLY A 59 11.62 3.62 -14.03
C GLY A 59 10.35 4.35 -14.43
N LEU A 60 9.16 3.80 -14.09
CA LEU A 60 7.86 4.42 -14.40
C LEU A 60 7.69 5.80 -13.74
N ILE A 61 8.19 5.97 -12.52
CA ILE A 61 8.20 7.27 -11.82
C ILE A 61 9.04 8.29 -12.62
N GLY A 62 10.19 7.87 -13.14
CA GLY A 62 11.02 8.70 -14.01
C GLY A 62 10.32 9.07 -15.32
N GLU A 63 9.66 8.10 -15.96
CA GLU A 63 8.85 8.33 -17.17
C GLU A 63 7.73 9.34 -16.91
N PHE A 64 7.05 9.24 -15.76
CA PHE A 64 5.96 10.15 -15.40
C PHE A 64 6.46 11.59 -15.23
N ALA A 65 7.62 11.80 -14.63
CA ALA A 65 8.22 13.11 -14.49
C ALA A 65 8.49 13.78 -15.85
N LEU A 66 8.81 13.00 -16.89
CA LEU A 66 9.07 13.51 -18.25
C LEU A 66 7.81 14.00 -18.98
N LEU A 67 6.62 13.68 -18.48
CA LEU A 67 5.35 14.14 -19.08
C LEU A 67 4.98 15.57 -18.68
N GLN A 68 5.70 16.19 -17.76
CA GLN A 68 5.47 17.58 -17.37
C GLN A 68 5.47 18.51 -18.59
N GLY A 69 4.48 19.40 -18.68
CA GLY A 69 4.30 20.32 -19.80
C GLY A 69 3.64 19.69 -21.04
N THR A 70 3.06 18.49 -20.92
CA THR A 70 2.46 17.81 -22.07
C THR A 70 0.94 17.68 -22.01
N LEU A 71 0.30 17.84 -20.85
CA LEU A 71 -1.13 17.56 -20.65
C LEU A 71 -2.04 18.42 -21.53
N ALA A 72 -1.65 19.68 -21.78
CA ALA A 72 -2.44 20.60 -22.61
C ALA A 72 -2.33 20.34 -24.12
N ARG A 73 -1.48 19.40 -24.57
CA ARG A 73 -1.28 19.10 -25.99
C ARG A 73 -2.49 18.40 -26.61
N GLY A 74 -3.21 17.58 -25.83
CA GLY A 74 -4.41 16.88 -26.28
C GLY A 74 -4.93 15.85 -25.31
N GLY A 75 -6.13 15.32 -25.62
CA GLY A 75 -6.76 14.28 -24.83
C GLY A 75 -5.97 12.96 -24.80
N ALA A 76 -5.21 12.66 -25.85
CA ALA A 76 -4.37 11.47 -25.91
C ALA A 76 -3.21 11.54 -24.91
N GLU A 77 -2.56 12.70 -24.79
CA GLU A 77 -1.48 12.95 -23.83
C GLU A 77 -1.99 12.90 -22.39
N LEU A 78 -3.17 13.50 -22.14
CA LEU A 78 -3.81 13.41 -20.83
C LEU A 78 -4.13 11.97 -20.47
N LEU A 79 -4.73 11.20 -21.40
CA LEU A 79 -5.03 9.79 -21.18
C LEU A 79 -3.78 8.96 -20.90
N ALA A 80 -2.71 9.17 -21.66
CA ALA A 80 -1.43 8.49 -21.46
C ALA A 80 -0.85 8.76 -20.06
N ALA A 81 -0.92 10.03 -19.60
CA ALA A 81 -0.47 10.40 -18.27
C ALA A 81 -1.31 9.74 -17.16
N LEU A 82 -2.64 9.72 -17.31
CA LEU A 82 -3.55 9.06 -16.36
C LEU A 82 -3.29 7.55 -16.31
N GLN A 83 -3.15 6.89 -17.46
CA GLN A 83 -2.86 5.45 -17.51
C GLN A 83 -1.50 5.11 -16.89
N LEU A 84 -0.48 5.95 -17.10
CA LEU A 84 0.82 5.75 -16.47
C LEU A 84 0.73 5.94 -14.95
N ARG A 85 -0.01 6.95 -14.47
CA ARG A 85 -0.26 7.17 -13.04
C ARG A 85 -0.97 5.97 -12.40
N ASP A 86 -1.98 5.39 -13.07
CA ASP A 86 -2.68 4.21 -12.59
C ASP A 86 -1.76 2.98 -12.50
N ARG A 87 -0.90 2.77 -13.51
CA ARG A 87 0.10 1.70 -13.50
C ARG A 87 1.10 1.86 -12.36
N ILE A 88 1.57 3.08 -12.11
CA ILE A 88 2.44 3.41 -10.97
C ILE A 88 1.72 3.04 -9.68
N GLY A 89 0.49 3.54 -9.46
CA GLY A 89 -0.27 3.27 -8.24
C GLY A 89 -0.51 1.78 -7.99
N GLN A 90 -0.87 1.00 -9.02
CA GLN A 90 -1.04 -0.45 -8.89
C GLN A 90 0.25 -1.16 -8.49
N LEU A 91 1.39 -0.74 -9.04
CA LEU A 91 2.68 -1.35 -8.73
C LEU A 91 3.19 -0.91 -7.36
N GLU A 92 2.96 0.35 -6.96
CA GLU A 92 3.24 0.87 -5.62
C GLU A 92 2.57 0.02 -4.54
N TYR A 93 1.27 -0.27 -4.69
CA TYR A 93 0.54 -1.12 -3.74
C TYR A 93 1.18 -2.50 -3.60
N LYS A 94 1.49 -3.16 -4.72
CA LYS A 94 2.09 -4.50 -4.69
C LYS A 94 3.46 -4.49 -4.01
N VAL A 95 4.33 -3.55 -4.39
CA VAL A 95 5.68 -3.42 -3.86
C VAL A 95 5.65 -3.11 -2.36
N TRP A 96 4.75 -2.21 -1.93
CA TRP A 96 4.58 -1.86 -0.53
C TRP A 96 4.04 -3.03 0.30
N TYR A 97 2.92 -3.62 -0.12
CA TYR A 97 2.26 -4.65 0.68
C TYR A 97 3.10 -5.91 0.82
N PHE A 98 3.81 -6.33 -0.21
CA PHE A 98 4.69 -7.48 -0.09
C PHE A 98 5.75 -7.28 1.00
N ALA A 99 6.50 -6.18 0.95
CA ALA A 99 7.54 -5.89 1.92
C ALA A 99 6.99 -5.65 3.33
N SER A 100 5.85 -4.95 3.45
CA SER A 100 5.22 -4.67 4.74
C SER A 100 4.66 -5.92 5.39
N LEU A 101 3.95 -6.76 4.66
CA LEU A 101 3.39 -8.00 5.19
C LEU A 101 4.47 -9.02 5.55
N TRP A 102 5.59 -9.08 4.82
CA TRP A 102 6.75 -9.86 5.24
C TRP A 102 7.30 -9.39 6.59
N TYR A 103 7.47 -8.08 6.75
CA TYR A 103 7.93 -7.51 8.01
C TYR A 103 6.93 -7.73 9.14
N ASP A 104 5.61 -7.64 8.88
CA ASP A 104 4.57 -7.84 9.90
C ASP A 104 4.49 -9.31 10.36
N GLN A 105 4.93 -10.27 9.55
CA GLN A 105 5.02 -11.67 9.95
C GLN A 105 6.19 -11.95 10.91
N ASP A 106 7.31 -11.23 10.78
CA ASP A 106 8.44 -11.28 11.71
C ASP A 106 9.17 -9.93 11.71
N GLN A 107 8.89 -9.13 12.71
CA GLN A 107 9.49 -7.79 12.86
C GLN A 107 10.99 -7.83 13.19
N ARG A 108 11.56 -9.01 13.44
CA ARG A 108 13.00 -9.22 13.62
C ARG A 108 13.73 -9.39 12.28
N ASP A 109 13.00 -9.57 11.18
CA ASP A 109 13.58 -9.67 9.83
C ASP A 109 14.09 -8.30 9.37
N ASN A 110 15.39 -8.09 9.56
CA ASN A 110 16.07 -6.86 9.13
C ASN A 110 16.07 -6.68 7.60
N THR A 111 16.02 -7.78 6.83
CA THR A 111 15.98 -7.72 5.36
C THR A 111 14.64 -7.19 4.89
N ALA A 112 13.54 -7.71 5.41
CA ALA A 112 12.19 -7.21 5.12
C ALA A 112 12.04 -5.74 5.55
N ASN A 113 12.56 -5.38 6.73
CA ASN A 113 12.53 -4.00 7.21
C ASN A 113 13.32 -3.04 6.30
N ALA A 114 14.51 -3.41 5.88
CA ALA A 114 15.32 -2.60 4.96
C ALA A 114 14.60 -2.41 3.61
N LYS A 115 13.99 -3.44 3.06
CA LYS A 115 13.20 -3.35 1.82
C LYS A 115 11.98 -2.44 2.00
N ARG A 116 11.24 -2.56 3.10
CA ARG A 116 10.13 -1.66 3.42
C ARG A 116 10.55 -0.19 3.50
N GLN A 117 11.69 0.10 4.13
CA GLN A 117 12.24 1.47 4.19
C GLN A 117 12.62 2.00 2.80
N ARG A 118 13.19 1.16 1.92
CA ARG A 118 13.47 1.54 0.53
C ARG A 118 12.20 1.96 -0.21
N VAL A 119 11.07 1.27 0.02
CA VAL A 119 9.79 1.64 -0.61
C VAL A 119 9.32 3.01 -0.12
N GLN A 120 9.48 3.34 1.16
CA GLN A 120 9.11 4.67 1.67
C GLN A 120 9.90 5.80 0.99
N ILE A 121 11.19 5.57 0.73
CA ILE A 121 12.04 6.52 -0.02
C ILE A 121 11.53 6.65 -1.46
N LEU A 122 11.17 5.53 -2.09
CA LEU A 122 10.63 5.54 -3.44
C LEU A 122 9.29 6.27 -3.53
N PHE A 123 8.42 6.14 -2.53
CA PHE A 123 7.17 6.90 -2.44
C PHE A 123 7.39 8.40 -2.33
N ALA A 124 8.38 8.84 -1.57
CA ALA A 124 8.75 10.25 -1.52
C ALA A 124 9.23 10.76 -2.91
N LYS A 125 10.02 9.95 -3.63
CA LYS A 125 10.44 10.23 -5.01
C LYS A 125 9.22 10.30 -5.96
N ALA A 126 8.28 9.36 -5.84
CA ALA A 126 7.06 9.35 -6.65
C ALA A 126 6.20 10.59 -6.40
N ALA A 127 5.99 10.97 -5.13
CA ALA A 127 5.26 12.17 -4.78
C ALA A 127 5.90 13.44 -5.37
N GLN A 128 7.23 13.53 -5.32
CA GLN A 128 7.96 14.64 -5.93
C GLN A 128 7.82 14.64 -7.46
N ALA A 129 7.95 13.48 -8.11
CA ALA A 129 7.83 13.32 -9.54
C ALA A 129 6.40 13.63 -10.05
N ALA A 130 5.38 13.47 -9.22
CA ALA A 130 3.98 13.71 -9.55
C ALA A 130 3.48 15.13 -9.18
N ALA A 131 4.26 15.92 -8.46
CA ALA A 131 3.82 17.21 -7.91
C ALA A 131 3.39 18.24 -8.98
N TRP A 132 3.83 18.09 -10.22
CA TRP A 132 3.47 18.94 -11.35
C TRP A 132 2.08 18.64 -11.93
N PHE A 133 1.55 17.41 -11.74
CA PHE A 133 0.40 16.91 -12.48
C PHE A 133 -0.90 17.68 -12.20
N ASP A 134 -1.30 17.78 -10.95
CA ASP A 134 -2.55 18.45 -10.58
C ASP A 134 -2.51 19.96 -10.89
N PRO A 135 -1.41 20.71 -10.59
CA PRO A 135 -1.29 22.09 -11.02
C PRO A 135 -1.41 22.27 -12.54
N GLU A 136 -0.72 21.45 -13.34
CA GLU A 136 -0.78 21.53 -14.80
C GLU A 136 -2.18 21.21 -15.33
N LEU A 137 -2.82 20.14 -14.83
CA LEU A 137 -4.17 19.77 -15.20
C LEU A 137 -5.17 20.91 -14.96
N LEU A 138 -5.05 21.63 -13.85
CA LEU A 138 -5.93 22.74 -13.49
C LEU A 138 -5.73 23.97 -14.37
N THR A 139 -4.67 24.06 -15.15
CA THR A 139 -4.49 25.14 -16.14
C THR A 139 -5.29 24.92 -17.41
N ILE A 140 -5.74 23.69 -17.68
CA ILE A 140 -6.49 23.35 -18.89
C ILE A 140 -7.94 23.78 -18.72
N PRO A 141 -8.50 24.60 -19.65
CA PRO A 141 -9.89 25.03 -19.55
C PRO A 141 -10.85 23.85 -19.49
N LEU A 142 -11.83 23.90 -18.59
CA LEU A 142 -12.82 22.81 -18.42
C LEU A 142 -13.51 22.45 -19.74
N ALA A 143 -13.88 23.43 -20.57
CA ALA A 143 -14.51 23.19 -21.86
C ALA A 143 -13.63 22.38 -22.82
N THR A 144 -12.31 22.56 -22.74
CA THR A 144 -11.32 21.79 -23.52
C THR A 144 -11.33 20.32 -23.07
N VAL A 145 -11.26 20.08 -21.75
CA VAL A 145 -11.32 18.72 -21.19
C VAL A 145 -12.65 18.05 -21.53
N GLN A 146 -13.77 18.76 -21.41
CA GLN A 146 -15.09 18.24 -21.80
C GLN A 146 -15.16 17.86 -23.28
N GLY A 147 -14.52 18.65 -24.16
CA GLY A 147 -14.40 18.33 -25.57
C GLY A 147 -13.61 17.04 -25.83
N TRP A 148 -12.52 16.82 -25.09
CA TRP A 148 -11.75 15.58 -25.18
C TRP A 148 -12.51 14.36 -24.66
N LEU A 149 -13.24 14.49 -23.55
CA LEU A 149 -14.10 13.44 -23.01
C LEU A 149 -15.20 13.04 -24.01
N ALA A 150 -15.84 14.03 -24.66
CA ALA A 150 -16.88 13.75 -25.67
C ALA A 150 -16.31 13.08 -26.93
N ALA A 151 -15.03 13.32 -27.27
CA ALA A 151 -14.38 12.75 -28.45
C ALA A 151 -13.72 11.38 -28.19
N SER A 152 -13.54 10.97 -26.94
CA SER A 152 -12.79 9.75 -26.57
C SER A 152 -13.52 8.95 -25.49
N ALA A 153 -14.05 7.78 -25.86
CA ALA A 153 -14.69 6.84 -24.92
C ALA A 153 -13.71 6.32 -23.84
N SER A 154 -12.40 6.38 -24.09
CA SER A 154 -11.38 5.93 -23.13
C SER A 154 -11.05 6.97 -22.06
N LEU A 155 -11.48 8.22 -22.24
CA LEU A 155 -11.35 9.31 -21.25
C LEU A 155 -12.65 9.49 -20.44
N ALA A 156 -13.79 9.02 -20.95
CA ALA A 156 -15.09 9.08 -20.32
C ALA A 156 -15.30 7.96 -19.32
#